data_9db14cec848ebadf26dab39402f5071a
#
_entry.id   9db14cec848ebadf26dab39402f5071a
#
_cell.length_a   1.000
_cell.length_b   1.000
_cell.length_c   1.000
_cell.angle_alpha   90.00
_cell.angle_beta   90.00
_cell.angle_gamma   90.00
#
_symmetry.space_group_name_H-M   'P 1'
#
loop_
_entity.id
_entity.type
_entity.pdbx_description
1 polymer ?
#
loop_
_entity_poly.entity_id
_entity_poly.type
_entity_poly.pdbx_seq_one_letter_code
_entity_poly.pdbx_strand_id
1 'polypeptide(L)'
;MPQKKRGQTPVEEAVARILNALDVPEKTEEIPLLQALGRVAAGDVCARVAQPPFDRSALDGYALRAADIAAAGPETPVALPVSRYLCAGSDPGGPLAPGTAARIMTGAPVPAGADCVLRQEDTESNGQTVTFHAPVEARANVCFAGEDIAPGKCLVPAGTRLDEVTLGLLAGQGVQTVTVYAKPRAALMPTGDELCSPETPLRPGKIYDSNGPMLAARMLRLGAEPTLLAAGPDDPAALAGKLARLLAEYPLVITTGGVSVGDRDYLPQAAEEAGAKLLFYGIDAKPGTPALAAGKDGHVLLCLSGNPFASFATFELLARPALAKLQGADPAPVRVRAALANGFGKPSPLRRFVRATLMGGVVTLPKGGHFSGGIGALAGCNCLVDVPAGSRALNAGDEVEVILL
;
A
#
# COMPACT_ATOMS: atom_id res chain seq x y z
N MET A 1 -25.16 -14.77 34.88
CA MET A 1 -23.90 -15.52 34.63
C MET A 1 -22.75 -14.65 35.10
N PRO A 2 -21.63 -15.17 35.63
CA PRO A 2 -20.50 -14.35 36.02
C PRO A 2 -19.95 -13.63 34.80
N GLN A 3 -19.78 -12.29 34.90
CA GLN A 3 -19.15 -11.46 33.85
C GLN A 3 -17.75 -12.04 33.56
N LYS A 4 -17.47 -12.32 32.29
CA LYS A 4 -16.14 -12.75 31.87
C LYS A 4 -15.14 -11.66 32.23
N LYS A 5 -14.12 -12.02 33.00
CA LYS A 5 -13.03 -11.11 33.33
C LYS A 5 -12.28 -10.73 32.05
N ARG A 6 -12.06 -9.41 31.85
CA ARG A 6 -11.24 -8.89 30.78
C ARG A 6 -9.78 -9.34 30.97
N GLY A 7 -9.22 -9.96 29.94
CA GLY A 7 -7.79 -10.28 29.86
C GLY A 7 -6.95 -9.06 29.46
N GLN A 8 -5.64 -9.24 29.44
CA GLN A 8 -4.67 -8.30 28.86
C GLN A 8 -3.87 -9.05 27.81
N THR A 9 -4.45 -9.17 26.59
CA THR A 9 -3.78 -9.83 25.46
C THR A 9 -2.80 -8.84 24.82
N PRO A 10 -1.51 -9.19 24.65
CA PRO A 10 -0.58 -8.37 23.87
C PRO A 10 -1.12 -8.07 22.48
N VAL A 11 -0.85 -6.89 21.94
CA VAL A 11 -1.41 -6.45 20.65
C VAL A 11 -1.02 -7.41 19.52
N GLU A 12 0.24 -7.84 19.48
CA GLU A 12 0.75 -8.76 18.46
C GLU A 12 0.06 -10.13 18.54
N GLU A 13 -0.19 -10.62 19.75
CA GLU A 13 -0.93 -11.87 19.96
C GLU A 13 -2.40 -11.72 19.55
N ALA A 14 -3.02 -10.59 19.87
CA ALA A 14 -4.39 -10.29 19.43
C ALA A 14 -4.50 -10.27 17.90
N VAL A 15 -3.56 -9.62 17.23
CA VAL A 15 -3.47 -9.62 15.75
C VAL A 15 -3.28 -11.03 15.22
N ALA A 16 -2.34 -11.81 15.77
CA ALA A 16 -2.10 -13.18 15.32
C ALA A 16 -3.36 -14.05 15.46
N ARG A 17 -4.10 -13.94 16.57
CA ARG A 17 -5.37 -14.67 16.79
C ARG A 17 -6.44 -14.28 15.77
N ILE A 18 -6.57 -13.00 15.44
CA ILE A 18 -7.47 -12.51 14.39
C ILE A 18 -7.07 -13.10 13.04
N LEU A 19 -5.79 -12.95 12.66
CA LEU A 19 -5.31 -13.44 11.37
C LEU A 19 -5.47 -14.96 11.23
N ASN A 20 -5.23 -15.72 12.29
CA ASN A 20 -5.41 -17.18 12.27
C ASN A 20 -6.90 -17.62 12.18
N ALA A 21 -7.83 -16.77 12.62
CA ALA A 21 -9.26 -17.04 12.56
C ALA A 21 -9.92 -16.61 11.24
N LEU A 22 -9.23 -15.83 10.40
CA LEU A 22 -9.71 -15.41 9.08
C LEU A 22 -9.25 -16.41 8.02
N ASP A 23 -10.14 -16.74 7.10
CA ASP A 23 -9.78 -17.49 5.91
C ASP A 23 -8.90 -16.68 4.97
N VAL A 24 -8.13 -17.37 4.12
CA VAL A 24 -7.37 -16.73 3.04
C VAL A 24 -8.33 -16.29 1.94
N PRO A 25 -8.15 -15.13 1.30
CA PRO A 25 -9.01 -14.71 0.22
C PRO A 25 -8.89 -15.65 -0.99
N GLU A 26 -9.97 -16.27 -1.39
CA GLU A 26 -10.03 -17.14 -2.57
C GLU A 26 -10.52 -16.38 -3.81
N LYS A 27 -11.25 -15.30 -3.60
CA LYS A 27 -11.93 -14.59 -4.67
C LYS A 27 -11.01 -13.61 -5.38
N THR A 28 -10.84 -13.82 -6.68
CA THR A 28 -10.06 -12.93 -7.55
C THR A 28 -10.94 -12.36 -8.66
N GLU A 29 -10.49 -11.28 -9.28
CA GLU A 29 -11.14 -10.67 -10.42
C GLU A 29 -10.09 -10.17 -11.42
N GLU A 30 -10.41 -10.28 -12.72
CA GLU A 30 -9.61 -9.70 -13.78
C GLU A 30 -10.17 -8.32 -14.11
N ILE A 31 -9.34 -7.29 -14.00
CA ILE A 31 -9.78 -5.89 -14.20
C ILE A 31 -8.84 -5.13 -15.14
N PRO A 32 -9.34 -4.09 -15.82
CA PRO A 32 -8.50 -3.20 -16.61
C PRO A 32 -7.36 -2.60 -15.81
N LEU A 33 -6.18 -2.49 -16.42
CA LEU A 33 -4.93 -2.11 -15.74
C LEU A 33 -5.07 -0.82 -14.90
N LEU A 34 -5.69 0.25 -15.44
CA LEU A 34 -5.86 1.50 -14.68
C LEU A 34 -6.79 1.38 -13.47
N GLN A 35 -7.72 0.42 -13.48
CA GLN A 35 -8.60 0.17 -12.33
C GLN A 35 -7.89 -0.62 -11.22
N ALA A 36 -6.69 -1.11 -11.50
CA ALA A 36 -5.90 -1.88 -10.55
C ALA A 36 -5.07 -1.03 -9.59
N LEU A 37 -5.07 0.29 -9.72
CA LEU A 37 -4.37 1.18 -8.78
C LEU A 37 -4.85 0.92 -7.33
N GLY A 38 -3.90 0.64 -6.44
CA GLY A 38 -4.16 0.33 -5.03
C GLY A 38 -4.73 -1.06 -4.77
N ARG A 39 -4.98 -1.88 -5.82
CA ARG A 39 -5.38 -3.29 -5.69
C ARG A 39 -4.16 -4.17 -5.42
N VAL A 40 -4.38 -5.41 -5.06
CA VAL A 40 -3.33 -6.39 -4.75
C VAL A 40 -3.32 -7.48 -5.80
N ALA A 41 -2.17 -7.71 -6.43
CA ALA A 41 -1.98 -8.74 -7.44
C ALA A 41 -2.25 -10.14 -6.84
N ALA A 42 -3.09 -10.93 -7.51
CA ALA A 42 -3.46 -12.27 -7.05
C ALA A 42 -2.52 -13.36 -7.59
N GLY A 43 -1.61 -13.02 -8.49
CA GLY A 43 -0.60 -13.91 -9.06
C GLY A 43 0.63 -13.13 -9.51
N ASP A 44 1.70 -13.86 -9.78
CA ASP A 44 2.92 -13.28 -10.33
C ASP A 44 2.67 -12.77 -11.75
N VAL A 45 3.12 -11.54 -12.04
CA VAL A 45 3.12 -11.00 -13.40
C VAL A 45 4.56 -10.92 -13.87
N CYS A 46 4.90 -11.71 -14.89
CA CYS A 46 6.26 -11.79 -15.45
C CYS A 46 6.35 -11.01 -16.77
N ALA A 47 7.56 -10.55 -17.06
CA ALA A 47 7.88 -9.85 -18.30
C ALA A 47 7.59 -10.72 -19.52
N ARG A 48 6.82 -10.19 -20.47
CA ARG A 48 6.45 -10.84 -21.73
C ARG A 48 7.45 -10.52 -22.82
N VAL A 49 8.02 -9.34 -22.79
CA VAL A 49 8.97 -8.83 -23.79
C VAL A 49 10.20 -8.27 -23.09
N ALA A 50 11.32 -8.25 -23.80
CA ALA A 50 12.53 -7.55 -23.37
C ALA A 50 12.26 -6.05 -23.22
N GLN A 51 12.96 -5.37 -22.32
CA GLN A 51 12.94 -3.91 -22.25
C GLN A 51 14.40 -3.41 -22.14
N PRO A 52 14.88 -2.66 -23.14
CA PRO A 52 14.25 -2.36 -24.42
C PRO A 52 13.94 -3.63 -25.25
N PRO A 53 12.94 -3.59 -26.16
CA PRO A 53 12.59 -4.77 -26.98
C PRO A 53 13.58 -5.06 -28.13
N PHE A 54 14.47 -4.11 -28.44
CA PHE A 54 15.53 -4.19 -29.45
C PHE A 54 16.71 -3.29 -29.04
N ASP A 55 17.87 -3.53 -29.64
CA ASP A 55 19.04 -2.65 -29.49
C ASP A 55 18.72 -1.26 -30.06
N ARG A 56 18.88 -0.22 -29.25
CA ARG A 56 18.54 1.14 -29.62
C ARG A 56 19.67 2.13 -29.32
N SER A 57 19.71 3.23 -30.06
CA SER A 57 20.65 4.31 -29.79
C SER A 57 20.35 5.01 -28.45
N ALA A 58 21.39 5.19 -27.63
CA ALA A 58 21.30 5.97 -26.40
C ALA A 58 21.31 7.51 -26.66
N LEU A 59 21.70 7.94 -27.87
CA LEU A 59 21.89 9.34 -28.19
C LEU A 59 21.72 9.62 -29.70
N ASP A 60 21.70 10.87 -30.08
CA ASP A 60 21.69 11.32 -31.48
C ASP A 60 23.09 11.23 -32.06
N GLY A 61 23.23 10.55 -33.22
CA GLY A 61 24.54 10.31 -33.78
C GLY A 61 24.54 9.51 -35.06
N TYR A 62 25.55 8.67 -35.19
CA TYR A 62 25.76 7.79 -36.33
C TYR A 62 26.01 6.36 -35.86
N ALA A 63 25.17 5.42 -36.26
CA ALA A 63 25.39 4.00 -36.08
C ALA A 63 26.32 3.47 -37.17
N LEU A 64 27.35 2.72 -36.76
CA LEU A 64 28.36 2.19 -37.65
C LEU A 64 29.01 0.93 -37.05
N ARG A 65 29.96 0.33 -37.77
CA ARG A 65 30.84 -0.70 -37.24
C ARG A 65 32.07 -0.01 -36.66
N ALA A 66 32.43 -0.26 -35.41
CA ALA A 66 33.62 0.29 -34.77
C ALA A 66 34.88 0.00 -35.57
N ALA A 67 34.96 -1.20 -36.20
CA ALA A 67 36.08 -1.60 -37.04
C ALA A 67 36.29 -0.70 -38.27
N ASP A 68 35.22 -0.08 -38.81
CA ASP A 68 35.34 0.77 -40.00
C ASP A 68 36.01 2.13 -39.74
N ILE A 69 36.10 2.54 -38.47
CA ILE A 69 36.79 3.76 -38.04
C ILE A 69 37.91 3.50 -37.04
N ALA A 70 38.40 2.25 -36.93
CA ALA A 70 39.46 1.90 -35.99
C ALA A 70 40.76 2.67 -36.17
N ALA A 71 41.04 3.14 -37.41
CA ALA A 71 42.24 3.95 -37.75
C ALA A 71 41.96 5.46 -37.68
N ALA A 72 40.79 5.91 -37.28
CA ALA A 72 40.42 7.33 -37.20
C ALA A 72 41.27 8.04 -36.13
N GLY A 73 41.75 9.25 -36.50
CA GLY A 73 42.52 10.12 -35.62
C GLY A 73 42.39 11.57 -36.06
N PRO A 74 42.88 12.53 -35.28
CA PRO A 74 42.81 13.95 -35.63
C PRO A 74 43.52 14.25 -36.95
N GLU A 75 44.67 13.58 -37.22
CA GLU A 75 45.47 13.72 -38.45
C GLU A 75 45.08 12.71 -39.54
N THR A 76 44.28 11.70 -39.19
CA THR A 76 43.82 10.62 -40.08
C THR A 76 42.31 10.42 -39.96
N PRO A 77 41.51 11.43 -40.32
CA PRO A 77 40.06 11.30 -40.22
C PRO A 77 39.53 10.23 -41.19
N VAL A 78 38.51 9.51 -40.78
CA VAL A 78 37.84 8.52 -41.64
C VAL A 78 36.44 9.03 -42.00
N ALA A 79 36.16 9.07 -43.32
CA ALA A 79 34.88 9.50 -43.83
C ALA A 79 34.07 8.31 -44.35
N LEU A 80 32.82 8.19 -43.92
CA LEU A 80 31.90 7.14 -44.32
C LEU A 80 30.64 7.75 -44.97
N PRO A 81 30.10 7.16 -46.06
CA PRO A 81 28.83 7.57 -46.63
C PRO A 81 27.69 7.29 -45.67
N VAL A 82 26.73 8.22 -45.57
CA VAL A 82 25.51 8.06 -44.78
C VAL A 82 24.47 7.36 -45.63
N SER A 83 24.16 6.10 -45.30
CA SER A 83 23.32 5.24 -46.10
C SER A 83 21.82 5.44 -45.84
N ARG A 84 21.45 5.86 -44.63
CA ARG A 84 20.05 6.05 -44.20
C ARG A 84 19.93 6.96 -42.98
N TYR A 85 18.70 7.38 -42.72
CA TYR A 85 18.31 8.11 -41.50
C TYR A 85 17.29 7.29 -40.72
N LEU A 86 17.54 7.10 -39.40
CA LEU A 86 16.71 6.32 -38.47
C LEU A 86 16.29 7.18 -37.29
N CYS A 87 14.99 7.27 -37.04
CA CYS A 87 14.43 7.88 -35.83
C CYS A 87 13.64 6.85 -35.02
N ALA A 88 13.22 7.20 -33.81
CA ALA A 88 12.37 6.33 -33.00
C ALA A 88 11.10 5.97 -33.77
N GLY A 89 10.77 4.68 -33.80
CA GLY A 89 9.67 4.12 -34.57
C GLY A 89 9.99 3.77 -36.04
N SER A 90 11.23 4.04 -36.52
CA SER A 90 11.65 3.61 -37.84
C SER A 90 11.84 2.08 -37.89
N ASP A 91 11.59 1.50 -39.05
CA ASP A 91 12.12 0.17 -39.39
C ASP A 91 13.64 0.32 -39.63
N PRO A 92 14.50 -0.45 -38.94
CA PRO A 92 15.95 -0.38 -39.13
C PRO A 92 16.38 -0.78 -40.54
N GLY A 93 15.52 -1.48 -41.29
CA GLY A 93 15.80 -2.02 -42.61
C GLY A 93 16.76 -3.20 -42.58
N GLY A 94 17.36 -3.49 -43.73
CA GLY A 94 18.40 -4.55 -43.84
C GLY A 94 19.71 -4.17 -43.12
N PRO A 95 20.67 -5.11 -43.08
CA PRO A 95 21.97 -4.87 -42.45
C PRO A 95 22.69 -3.65 -43.00
N LEU A 96 23.41 -2.93 -42.11
CA LEU A 96 24.30 -1.84 -42.51
C LEU A 96 25.51 -2.42 -43.26
N ALA A 97 25.74 -1.91 -44.46
CA ALA A 97 26.90 -2.36 -45.25
C ALA A 97 28.22 -1.91 -44.58
N PRO A 98 29.28 -2.74 -44.63
CA PRO A 98 30.61 -2.33 -44.19
C PRO A 98 31.05 -1.04 -44.89
N GLY A 99 31.76 -0.17 -44.15
CA GLY A 99 32.23 1.11 -44.68
C GLY A 99 31.13 2.14 -44.88
N THR A 100 29.95 1.96 -44.25
CA THR A 100 28.85 2.96 -44.26
C THR A 100 28.41 3.30 -42.84
N ALA A 101 27.75 4.48 -42.68
CA ALA A 101 27.13 4.88 -41.45
C ALA A 101 25.60 5.10 -41.65
N ALA A 102 24.83 4.95 -40.60
CA ALA A 102 23.42 5.36 -40.56
C ALA A 102 23.28 6.54 -39.60
N ARG A 103 22.70 7.64 -40.05
CA ARG A 103 22.29 8.72 -39.17
C ARG A 103 21.19 8.20 -38.25
N ILE A 104 21.36 8.31 -36.93
CA ILE A 104 20.44 7.69 -35.96
C ILE A 104 20.11 8.69 -34.84
N MET A 105 18.85 8.67 -34.42
CA MET A 105 18.36 9.49 -33.32
C MET A 105 18.16 8.63 -32.07
N THR A 106 18.16 9.25 -30.90
CA THR A 106 17.91 8.63 -29.61
C THR A 106 16.67 7.75 -29.65
N GLY A 107 16.77 6.52 -29.16
CA GLY A 107 15.66 5.56 -29.12
C GLY A 107 15.37 4.84 -30.44
N ALA A 108 16.05 5.22 -31.55
CA ALA A 108 15.90 4.52 -32.81
C ALA A 108 16.59 3.13 -32.76
N PRO A 109 16.06 2.11 -33.50
CA PRO A 109 16.67 0.80 -33.54
C PRO A 109 18.05 0.87 -34.24
N VAL A 110 19.05 0.26 -33.61
CA VAL A 110 20.38 0.10 -34.20
C VAL A 110 20.27 -0.96 -35.30
N PRO A 111 20.65 -0.66 -36.57
CA PRO A 111 20.52 -1.62 -37.65
C PRO A 111 21.51 -2.80 -37.46
N ALA A 112 21.12 -4.00 -37.86
CA ALA A 112 22.00 -5.16 -37.89
C ALA A 112 23.29 -4.80 -38.66
N GLY A 113 24.45 -5.25 -38.14
CA GLY A 113 25.74 -4.95 -38.73
C GLY A 113 26.42 -3.68 -38.18
N ALA A 114 25.70 -2.75 -37.54
CA ALA A 114 26.28 -1.73 -36.68
C ALA A 114 26.48 -2.32 -35.26
N ASP A 115 27.55 -1.92 -34.58
CA ASP A 115 27.88 -2.36 -33.24
C ASP A 115 28.15 -1.23 -32.26
N CYS A 116 28.10 0.03 -32.73
CA CYS A 116 28.28 1.21 -31.90
C CYS A 116 27.51 2.43 -32.47
N VAL A 117 27.37 3.45 -31.63
CA VAL A 117 26.88 4.78 -32.04
C VAL A 117 27.87 5.83 -31.58
N LEU A 118 28.30 6.72 -32.48
CA LEU A 118 29.09 7.89 -32.15
C LEU A 118 28.20 9.14 -32.15
N ARG A 119 28.40 10.01 -31.14
CA ARG A 119 27.59 11.25 -31.00
C ARG A 119 27.78 12.15 -32.20
N GLN A 120 26.72 12.83 -32.60
CA GLN A 120 26.80 13.77 -33.71
C GLN A 120 27.77 14.95 -33.43
N GLU A 121 27.89 15.37 -32.18
CA GLU A 121 28.75 16.47 -31.74
C GLU A 121 30.23 16.13 -31.89
N ASP A 122 30.58 14.86 -31.98
CA ASP A 122 31.96 14.38 -32.15
C ASP A 122 32.28 14.05 -33.62
N THR A 123 31.43 14.53 -34.56
CA THR A 123 31.56 14.26 -36.00
C THR A 123 31.35 15.49 -36.85
N GLU A 124 31.86 15.50 -38.10
CA GLU A 124 31.54 16.46 -39.11
C GLU A 124 30.72 15.80 -40.22
N SER A 125 29.63 16.43 -40.66
CA SER A 125 28.78 15.84 -41.69
C SER A 125 28.24 16.88 -42.64
N ASN A 126 28.18 16.53 -43.94
CA ASN A 126 27.50 17.30 -44.99
C ASN A 126 26.14 16.66 -45.37
N GLY A 127 25.66 15.72 -44.60
CA GLY A 127 24.40 15.00 -44.84
C GLY A 127 24.52 13.75 -45.74
N GLN A 128 25.52 13.70 -46.63
CA GLN A 128 25.80 12.51 -47.48
C GLN A 128 26.97 11.70 -46.95
N THR A 129 27.90 12.33 -46.28
CA THR A 129 29.13 11.77 -45.70
C THR A 129 29.26 12.28 -44.28
N VAL A 130 29.74 11.43 -43.37
CA VAL A 130 30.14 11.78 -42.02
C VAL A 130 31.62 11.44 -41.80
N THR A 131 32.33 12.36 -41.15
CA THR A 131 33.78 12.25 -40.86
C THR A 131 33.99 12.05 -39.37
N PHE A 132 34.80 11.07 -39.03
CA PHE A 132 35.17 10.63 -37.69
C PHE A 132 36.63 10.97 -37.42
N HIS A 133 36.94 11.62 -36.30
CA HIS A 133 38.29 12.05 -35.89
C HIS A 133 38.88 11.20 -34.76
N ALA A 134 38.17 10.20 -34.29
CA ALA A 134 38.62 9.27 -33.25
C ALA A 134 37.94 7.91 -33.43
N PRO A 135 38.58 6.81 -32.99
CA PRO A 135 37.95 5.51 -32.93
C PRO A 135 36.89 5.46 -31.83
N VAL A 136 35.98 4.51 -31.94
CA VAL A 136 34.96 4.23 -30.92
C VAL A 136 35.04 2.75 -30.53
N GLU A 137 34.75 2.47 -29.28
CA GLU A 137 34.71 1.06 -28.84
C GLU A 137 33.41 0.41 -29.33
N ALA A 138 33.51 -0.88 -29.68
CA ALA A 138 32.29 -1.66 -29.95
C ALA A 138 31.35 -1.64 -28.72
N ARG A 139 30.06 -1.60 -28.98
CA ARG A 139 28.97 -1.51 -27.99
C ARG A 139 28.80 -0.10 -27.38
N ALA A 140 29.64 0.88 -27.72
CA ALA A 140 29.47 2.24 -27.18
C ALA A 140 28.12 2.85 -27.60
N ASN A 141 27.45 3.49 -26.66
CA ASN A 141 26.19 4.22 -26.82
C ASN A 141 25.02 3.41 -27.41
N VAL A 142 25.03 2.09 -27.20
CA VAL A 142 23.91 1.19 -27.53
C VAL A 142 23.27 0.71 -26.25
N CYS A 143 21.95 0.94 -26.14
CA CYS A 143 21.11 0.31 -25.11
C CYS A 143 20.67 -1.05 -25.65
N PHE A 144 21.07 -2.13 -25.02
CA PHE A 144 20.81 -3.47 -25.52
C PHE A 144 19.43 -3.98 -25.18
N ALA A 145 18.89 -4.81 -26.07
CA ALA A 145 17.63 -5.50 -25.81
C ALA A 145 17.69 -6.27 -24.48
N GLY A 146 16.73 -6.00 -23.59
CA GLY A 146 16.62 -6.66 -22.29
C GLY A 146 17.61 -6.22 -21.22
N GLU A 147 18.38 -5.15 -21.42
CA GLU A 147 19.35 -4.68 -20.41
C GLU A 147 18.67 -4.21 -19.11
N ASP A 148 17.45 -3.69 -19.17
CA ASP A 148 16.63 -3.31 -18.00
C ASP A 148 15.78 -4.50 -17.54
N ILE A 149 15.01 -5.09 -18.46
CA ILE A 149 14.11 -6.20 -18.14
C ILE A 149 14.30 -7.32 -19.17
N ALA A 150 14.79 -8.46 -18.70
CA ALA A 150 14.83 -9.68 -19.49
C ALA A 150 13.45 -10.36 -19.53
N PRO A 151 13.06 -11.01 -20.66
CA PRO A 151 11.85 -11.80 -20.74
C PRO A 151 11.79 -12.87 -19.64
N GLY A 152 10.61 -13.09 -19.06
CA GLY A 152 10.39 -14.06 -17.99
C GLY A 152 10.74 -13.57 -16.58
N LYS A 153 11.38 -12.41 -16.42
CA LYS A 153 11.64 -11.80 -15.09
C LYS A 153 10.30 -11.52 -14.41
N CYS A 154 10.13 -11.97 -13.16
CA CYS A 154 8.97 -11.59 -12.36
C CYS A 154 9.04 -10.09 -12.06
N LEU A 155 8.02 -9.36 -12.49
CA LEU A 155 7.89 -7.91 -12.32
C LEU A 155 7.07 -7.56 -11.09
N VAL A 156 6.00 -8.31 -10.88
CA VAL A 156 5.04 -8.11 -9.79
C VAL A 156 4.76 -9.46 -9.16
N PRO A 157 5.34 -9.75 -7.99
CA PRO A 157 4.96 -10.93 -7.21
C PRO A 157 3.51 -10.88 -6.72
N ALA A 158 2.88 -12.03 -6.57
CA ALA A 158 1.59 -12.15 -5.88
C ALA A 158 1.63 -11.48 -4.49
N GLY A 159 0.54 -10.85 -4.09
CA GLY A 159 0.46 -10.09 -2.83
C GLY A 159 1.00 -8.65 -2.91
N THR A 160 1.57 -8.25 -4.05
CA THR A 160 2.05 -6.87 -4.27
C THR A 160 0.88 -5.92 -4.44
N ARG A 161 0.88 -4.80 -3.72
CA ARG A 161 -0.04 -3.68 -3.96
C ARG A 161 0.43 -2.86 -5.16
N LEU A 162 -0.45 -2.72 -6.13
CA LEU A 162 -0.14 -2.05 -7.40
C LEU A 162 -0.20 -0.52 -7.23
N ASP A 163 0.93 0.12 -7.46
CA ASP A 163 1.07 1.58 -7.51
C ASP A 163 1.17 2.09 -8.96
N GLU A 164 1.27 3.39 -9.13
CA GLU A 164 1.38 4.04 -10.43
C GLU A 164 2.62 3.61 -11.24
N VAL A 165 3.75 3.35 -10.56
CA VAL A 165 4.99 2.92 -11.22
C VAL A 165 4.83 1.48 -11.71
N THR A 166 4.26 0.62 -10.88
CA THR A 166 3.94 -0.77 -11.24
C THR A 166 2.98 -0.84 -12.42
N LEU A 167 1.93 0.01 -12.43
CA LEU A 167 1.01 0.08 -13.58
C LEU A 167 1.74 0.51 -14.86
N GLY A 168 2.63 1.50 -14.78
CA GLY A 168 3.47 1.93 -15.91
C GLY A 168 4.37 0.82 -16.41
N LEU A 169 4.99 0.07 -15.50
CA LEU A 169 5.82 -1.09 -15.80
C LEU A 169 5.03 -2.17 -16.57
N LEU A 170 3.84 -2.53 -16.07
CA LEU A 170 2.96 -3.52 -16.72
C LEU A 170 2.43 -3.03 -18.08
N ALA A 171 2.10 -1.74 -18.20
CA ALA A 171 1.72 -1.14 -19.48
C ALA A 171 2.83 -1.24 -20.53
N GLY A 172 4.10 -1.01 -20.13
CA GLY A 172 5.28 -1.20 -20.99
C GLY A 172 5.48 -2.63 -21.46
N GLN A 173 4.87 -3.60 -20.78
CA GLN A 173 4.84 -5.03 -21.16
C GLN A 173 3.60 -5.41 -22.02
N GLY A 174 2.77 -4.44 -22.39
CA GLY A 174 1.55 -4.66 -23.14
C GLY A 174 0.42 -5.33 -22.34
N VAL A 175 0.46 -5.24 -21.00
CA VAL A 175 -0.58 -5.77 -20.12
C VAL A 175 -1.79 -4.84 -20.16
N GLN A 176 -2.96 -5.36 -20.55
CA GLN A 176 -4.22 -4.60 -20.61
C GLN A 176 -5.09 -4.85 -19.37
N THR A 177 -5.06 -6.06 -18.83
CA THR A 177 -5.81 -6.49 -17.65
C THR A 177 -4.87 -7.19 -16.68
N VAL A 178 -5.21 -7.18 -15.40
CA VAL A 178 -4.46 -7.86 -14.34
C VAL A 178 -5.42 -8.55 -13.39
N THR A 179 -5.02 -9.75 -12.93
CA THR A 179 -5.77 -10.49 -11.91
C THR A 179 -5.40 -10.00 -10.53
N VAL A 180 -6.38 -9.55 -9.78
CA VAL A 180 -6.23 -9.00 -8.43
C VAL A 180 -7.15 -9.73 -7.46
N TYR A 181 -6.83 -9.70 -6.17
CA TYR A 181 -7.78 -10.12 -5.14
C TYR A 181 -9.01 -9.21 -5.13
N ALA A 182 -10.19 -9.79 -4.96
CA ALA A 182 -11.42 -9.02 -4.82
C ALA A 182 -11.34 -8.11 -3.56
N LYS A 183 -12.02 -6.97 -3.61
CA LYS A 183 -12.10 -6.08 -2.44
C LYS A 183 -12.84 -6.79 -1.31
N PRO A 184 -12.28 -6.84 -0.08
CA PRO A 184 -12.98 -7.45 1.04
C PRO A 184 -14.21 -6.62 1.42
N ARG A 185 -15.35 -7.30 1.53
CA ARG A 185 -16.55 -6.72 2.10
C ARG A 185 -16.47 -6.79 3.62
N ALA A 186 -16.80 -5.71 4.30
CA ALA A 186 -16.86 -5.70 5.76
C ALA A 186 -18.06 -4.92 6.26
N ALA A 187 -18.76 -5.46 7.26
CA ALA A 187 -19.87 -4.78 7.92
C ALA A 187 -19.34 -3.90 9.07
N LEU A 188 -19.88 -2.70 9.18
CA LEU A 188 -19.61 -1.77 10.28
C LEU A 188 -20.91 -1.36 10.94
N MET A 189 -21.10 -1.75 12.21
CA MET A 189 -22.31 -1.53 12.98
C MET A 189 -21.98 -0.76 14.26
N PRO A 190 -22.33 0.53 14.35
CA PRO A 190 -22.29 1.25 15.63
C PRO A 190 -23.26 0.63 16.62
N THR A 191 -22.97 0.73 17.92
CA THR A 191 -23.86 0.35 19.01
C THR A 191 -23.90 1.45 20.06
N GLY A 192 -25.04 1.65 20.65
CA GLY A 192 -25.27 2.63 21.73
C GLY A 192 -26.60 3.37 21.54
N ASP A 193 -27.41 3.36 22.58
CA ASP A 193 -28.71 4.09 22.63
C ASP A 193 -28.52 5.60 22.50
N GLU A 194 -27.33 6.12 22.82
CA GLU A 194 -27.00 7.54 22.69
C GLU A 194 -26.91 8.01 21.23
N LEU A 195 -26.73 7.10 20.26
CA LEU A 195 -26.55 7.45 18.87
C LEU A 195 -27.86 7.85 18.20
N CYS A 196 -27.81 8.89 17.36
CA CYS A 196 -28.93 9.30 16.53
C CYS A 196 -28.49 9.57 15.08
N SER A 197 -29.45 9.49 14.16
CA SER A 197 -29.25 9.84 12.76
C SER A 197 -28.86 11.32 12.61
N PRO A 198 -27.95 11.66 11.70
CA PRO A 198 -27.61 13.06 11.40
C PRO A 198 -28.77 13.87 10.84
N GLU A 199 -29.84 13.22 10.35
CA GLU A 199 -31.07 13.86 9.87
C GLU A 199 -31.99 14.32 11.01
N THR A 200 -31.72 13.84 12.24
CA THR A 200 -32.55 14.15 13.40
C THR A 200 -31.85 15.20 14.27
N PRO A 201 -32.51 16.28 14.68
CA PRO A 201 -31.93 17.22 15.63
C PRO A 201 -31.51 16.55 16.94
N LEU A 202 -30.37 16.96 17.48
CA LEU A 202 -29.86 16.43 18.75
C LEU A 202 -30.87 16.71 19.90
N ARG A 203 -31.11 15.68 20.69
CA ARG A 203 -31.86 15.76 21.94
C ARG A 203 -30.92 15.60 23.13
N PRO A 204 -31.26 16.04 24.33
CA PRO A 204 -30.47 15.80 25.53
C PRO A 204 -30.07 14.31 25.67
N GLY A 205 -28.80 14.04 25.93
CA GLY A 205 -28.26 12.68 26.06
C GLY A 205 -27.98 11.94 24.75
N LYS A 206 -28.25 12.55 23.58
CA LYS A 206 -27.93 11.96 22.27
C LYS A 206 -26.73 12.62 21.64
N ILE A 207 -26.02 11.84 20.81
CA ILE A 207 -24.87 12.29 20.01
C ILE A 207 -25.00 11.73 18.58
N TYR A 208 -24.36 12.39 17.62
CA TYR A 208 -24.24 11.83 16.29
C TYR A 208 -23.12 10.77 16.24
N ASP A 209 -23.31 9.73 15.44
CA ASP A 209 -22.27 8.73 15.19
C ASP A 209 -21.13 9.35 14.37
N SER A 210 -19.96 9.44 14.96
CA SER A 210 -18.71 9.84 14.28
C SER A 210 -17.82 8.66 13.92
N ASN A 211 -17.94 7.52 14.62
CA ASN A 211 -17.09 6.35 14.43
C ASN A 211 -17.43 5.64 13.12
N GLY A 212 -18.71 5.43 12.85
CA GLY A 212 -19.15 4.75 11.64
C GLY A 212 -18.62 5.40 10.36
N PRO A 213 -18.92 6.68 10.09
CA PRO A 213 -18.39 7.38 8.91
C PRO A 213 -16.86 7.44 8.85
N MET A 214 -16.18 7.67 9.99
CA MET A 214 -14.71 7.73 10.06
C MET A 214 -14.08 6.40 9.66
N LEU A 215 -14.53 5.31 10.25
CA LEU A 215 -13.98 3.98 9.99
C LEU A 215 -14.36 3.47 8.59
N ALA A 216 -15.60 3.73 8.12
CA ALA A 216 -16.00 3.41 6.75
C ALA A 216 -15.12 4.13 5.71
N ALA A 217 -14.87 5.42 5.89
CA ALA A 217 -13.96 6.18 5.04
C ALA A 217 -12.52 5.61 5.08
N ARG A 218 -12.06 5.19 6.27
CA ARG A 218 -10.75 4.55 6.40
C ARG A 218 -10.68 3.21 5.68
N MET A 219 -11.73 2.40 5.75
CA MET A 219 -11.85 1.12 5.03
C MET A 219 -11.82 1.33 3.52
N LEU A 220 -12.55 2.31 2.98
CA LEU A 220 -12.49 2.70 1.57
C LEU A 220 -11.07 3.07 1.14
N ARG A 221 -10.37 3.89 1.92
CA ARG A 221 -8.98 4.28 1.66
C ARG A 221 -8.02 3.07 1.67
N LEU A 222 -8.32 2.05 2.48
CA LEU A 222 -7.57 0.79 2.53
C LEU A 222 -7.97 -0.19 1.43
N GLY A 223 -8.89 0.16 0.53
CA GLY A 223 -9.31 -0.68 -0.60
C GLY A 223 -10.36 -1.73 -0.24
N ALA A 224 -11.06 -1.59 0.89
CA ALA A 224 -12.19 -2.46 1.27
C ALA A 224 -13.54 -1.86 0.87
N GLU A 225 -14.59 -2.67 0.90
CA GLU A 225 -15.99 -2.27 0.66
C GLU A 225 -16.78 -2.31 1.98
N PRO A 226 -16.87 -1.17 2.71
CA PRO A 226 -17.63 -1.10 3.95
C PRO A 226 -19.14 -1.08 3.68
N THR A 227 -19.88 -1.84 4.46
CA THR A 227 -21.33 -1.70 4.61
C THR A 227 -21.61 -1.07 5.97
N LEU A 228 -21.90 0.24 5.98
CA LEU A 228 -22.26 0.96 7.20
C LEU A 228 -23.73 0.69 7.51
N LEU A 229 -23.97 0.12 8.69
CA LEU A 229 -25.29 -0.26 9.16
C LEU A 229 -25.83 0.77 10.17
N ALA A 230 -27.15 0.82 10.31
CA ALA A 230 -27.77 1.53 11.42
C ALA A 230 -27.32 0.96 12.76
N ALA A 231 -27.38 1.79 13.81
CA ALA A 231 -27.00 1.38 15.16
C ALA A 231 -27.67 0.05 15.57
N GLY A 232 -26.86 -0.81 16.19
CA GLY A 232 -27.34 -2.11 16.67
C GLY A 232 -28.32 -1.96 17.81
N PRO A 233 -29.20 -2.97 18.03
CA PRO A 233 -30.10 -2.96 19.15
C PRO A 233 -29.36 -3.14 20.47
N ASP A 234 -29.86 -2.54 21.53
CA ASP A 234 -29.36 -2.72 22.91
C ASP A 234 -29.98 -3.96 23.61
N ASP A 235 -30.80 -4.72 22.92
CA ASP A 235 -31.32 -6.01 23.40
C ASP A 235 -30.33 -7.14 23.06
N PRO A 236 -29.85 -7.94 24.04
CA PRO A 236 -28.83 -8.97 23.81
C PRO A 236 -29.24 -10.02 22.79
N ALA A 237 -30.48 -10.51 22.83
CA ALA A 237 -30.97 -11.55 21.92
C ALA A 237 -31.08 -11.05 20.46
N ALA A 238 -31.64 -9.84 20.29
CA ALA A 238 -31.70 -9.19 18.98
C ALA A 238 -30.32 -8.90 18.42
N LEU A 239 -29.37 -8.47 19.28
CA LEU A 239 -27.97 -8.25 18.92
C LEU A 239 -27.31 -9.56 18.47
N ALA A 240 -27.44 -10.66 19.22
CA ALA A 240 -26.91 -11.97 18.86
C ALA A 240 -27.43 -12.46 17.52
N GLY A 241 -28.75 -12.37 17.28
CA GLY A 241 -29.35 -12.73 16.00
C GLY A 241 -28.86 -11.88 14.82
N LYS A 242 -28.58 -10.58 15.06
CA LYS A 242 -28.01 -9.69 14.03
C LYS A 242 -26.56 -10.04 13.76
N LEU A 243 -25.74 -10.27 14.78
CA LEU A 243 -24.34 -10.67 14.64
C LEU A 243 -24.21 -12.01 13.91
N ALA A 244 -25.05 -12.99 14.21
CA ALA A 244 -25.06 -14.29 13.53
C ALA A 244 -25.29 -14.15 12.02
N ARG A 245 -26.21 -13.28 11.59
CA ARG A 245 -26.48 -12.99 10.18
C ARG A 245 -25.30 -12.27 9.52
N LEU A 246 -24.75 -11.26 10.19
CA LEU A 246 -23.60 -10.51 9.65
C LEU A 246 -22.36 -11.41 9.50
N LEU A 247 -22.07 -12.27 10.48
CA LEU A 247 -20.96 -13.22 10.40
C LEU A 247 -21.18 -14.32 9.35
N ALA A 248 -22.39 -14.58 8.92
CA ALA A 248 -22.65 -15.47 7.79
C ALA A 248 -22.43 -14.80 6.42
N GLU A 249 -22.47 -13.46 6.36
CA GLU A 249 -22.40 -12.71 5.10
C GLU A 249 -21.06 -12.00 4.87
N TYR A 250 -20.40 -11.54 5.95
CA TYR A 250 -19.20 -10.71 5.88
C TYR A 250 -18.01 -11.41 6.55
N PRO A 251 -16.86 -11.51 5.87
CA PRO A 251 -15.65 -12.05 6.47
C PRO A 251 -15.14 -11.24 7.66
N LEU A 252 -15.47 -9.93 7.71
CA LEU A 252 -15.12 -9.05 8.82
C LEU A 252 -16.34 -8.23 9.23
N VAL A 253 -16.73 -8.36 10.48
CA VAL A 253 -17.78 -7.55 11.13
C VAL A 253 -17.14 -6.70 12.20
N ILE A 254 -17.35 -5.39 12.14
CA ILE A 254 -16.81 -4.44 13.12
C ILE A 254 -17.98 -3.77 13.84
N THR A 255 -17.94 -3.76 15.19
CA THR A 255 -18.85 -2.93 15.99
C THR A 255 -18.08 -1.84 16.73
N THR A 256 -18.71 -0.70 16.99
CA THR A 256 -18.16 0.37 17.82
C THR A 256 -19.09 0.66 18.97
N GLY A 257 -18.56 0.70 20.20
CA GLY A 257 -19.38 0.80 21.43
C GLY A 257 -19.69 -0.60 22.03
N GLY A 258 -20.36 -0.63 23.17
CA GLY A 258 -20.83 -1.86 23.83
C GLY A 258 -19.75 -2.79 24.38
N VAL A 259 -18.47 -2.38 24.45
CA VAL A 259 -17.34 -3.20 24.94
C VAL A 259 -16.73 -2.68 26.25
N SER A 260 -17.41 -1.79 26.97
CA SER A 260 -16.92 -1.26 28.23
C SER A 260 -17.25 -2.22 29.40
N VAL A 261 -16.80 -1.92 30.62
CA VAL A 261 -17.07 -2.71 31.85
C VAL A 261 -18.39 -2.35 32.53
N GLY A 262 -19.35 -1.79 31.80
CA GLY A 262 -20.66 -1.42 32.33
C GLY A 262 -21.65 -2.59 32.38
N ASP A 263 -22.75 -2.41 33.12
CA ASP A 263 -23.83 -3.40 33.25
C ASP A 263 -24.54 -3.70 31.91
N ARG A 264 -24.26 -2.94 30.86
CA ARG A 264 -24.80 -3.07 29.48
C ARG A 264 -23.78 -3.61 28.47
N ASP A 265 -22.72 -4.29 28.91
CA ASP A 265 -21.72 -4.90 28.02
C ASP A 265 -22.17 -6.29 27.57
N TYR A 266 -23.06 -6.33 26.59
CA TYR A 266 -23.66 -7.58 26.08
C TYR A 266 -22.86 -8.23 24.94
N LEU A 267 -21.85 -7.56 24.36
CA LEU A 267 -21.15 -8.06 23.19
C LEU A 267 -20.43 -9.39 23.37
N PRO A 268 -19.76 -9.69 24.52
CA PRO A 268 -19.17 -11.02 24.72
C PRO A 268 -20.20 -12.14 24.69
N GLN A 269 -21.35 -11.95 25.36
CA GLN A 269 -22.44 -12.91 25.40
C GLN A 269 -23.12 -13.04 24.03
N ALA A 270 -23.45 -11.89 23.39
CA ALA A 270 -24.07 -11.87 22.07
C ALA A 270 -23.21 -12.54 20.99
N ALA A 271 -21.87 -12.41 21.06
CA ALA A 271 -20.96 -13.10 20.16
C ALA A 271 -21.02 -14.63 20.34
N GLU A 272 -21.07 -15.11 21.58
CA GLU A 272 -21.19 -16.55 21.87
C GLU A 272 -22.56 -17.10 21.46
N GLU A 273 -23.63 -16.38 21.71
CA GLU A 273 -24.99 -16.74 21.29
C GLU A 273 -25.14 -16.70 19.76
N ALA A 274 -24.37 -15.84 19.05
CA ALA A 274 -24.24 -15.84 17.60
C ALA A 274 -23.44 -17.07 17.07
N GLY A 275 -22.88 -17.89 17.95
CA GLY A 275 -22.07 -19.06 17.62
C GLY A 275 -20.60 -18.74 17.34
N ALA A 276 -20.12 -17.54 17.68
CA ALA A 276 -18.72 -17.16 17.50
C ALA A 276 -17.90 -17.53 18.75
N LYS A 277 -16.69 -18.08 18.53
CA LYS A 277 -15.74 -18.40 19.60
C LYS A 277 -14.91 -17.17 19.94
N LEU A 278 -14.88 -16.80 21.21
CA LEU A 278 -14.07 -15.68 21.69
C LEU A 278 -12.57 -15.94 21.44
N LEU A 279 -11.91 -15.04 20.74
CA LEU A 279 -10.46 -15.05 20.49
C LEU A 279 -9.71 -14.33 21.61
N PHE A 280 -10.21 -13.16 21.99
CA PHE A 280 -9.74 -12.40 23.15
C PHE A 280 -10.80 -11.40 23.62
N TYR A 281 -10.68 -10.97 24.87
CA TYR A 281 -11.45 -9.88 25.43
C TYR A 281 -10.51 -9.00 26.27
N GLY A 282 -10.16 -7.83 25.72
CA GLY A 282 -9.18 -6.89 26.25
C GLY A 282 -7.79 -7.07 25.65
N ILE A 283 -7.17 -5.95 25.30
CA ILE A 283 -5.78 -5.85 24.82
C ILE A 283 -4.94 -5.04 25.81
N ASP A 284 -3.64 -5.34 25.87
CA ASP A 284 -2.68 -4.61 26.69
C ASP A 284 -2.19 -3.34 25.98
N ALA A 285 -3.12 -2.41 25.71
CA ALA A 285 -2.82 -1.16 25.05
C ALA A 285 -3.78 -0.03 25.48
N LYS A 286 -3.31 1.21 25.39
CA LYS A 286 -4.11 2.44 25.56
C LYS A 286 -3.90 3.37 24.35
N PRO A 287 -4.99 3.99 23.80
CA PRO A 287 -6.41 3.72 24.12
C PRO A 287 -6.87 2.38 23.55
N GLY A 288 -8.08 1.95 23.93
CA GLY A 288 -8.73 0.79 23.31
C GLY A 288 -8.55 -0.54 24.05
N THR A 289 -8.06 -0.53 25.31
CA THR A 289 -8.00 -1.74 26.17
C THR A 289 -9.26 -2.63 26.07
N PRO A 290 -10.50 -2.10 25.98
CA PRO A 290 -11.71 -2.94 25.93
C PRO A 290 -12.05 -3.51 24.53
N ALA A 291 -11.10 -3.74 23.66
CA ALA A 291 -11.37 -4.41 22.39
C ALA A 291 -11.69 -5.90 22.59
N LEU A 292 -12.56 -6.47 21.74
CA LEU A 292 -12.94 -7.88 21.73
C LEU A 292 -12.82 -8.40 20.30
N ALA A 293 -12.39 -9.66 20.13
CA ALA A 293 -12.54 -10.40 18.90
C ALA A 293 -13.16 -11.77 19.13
N ALA A 294 -14.00 -12.19 18.18
CA ALA A 294 -14.55 -13.54 18.12
C ALA A 294 -14.52 -14.06 16.69
N GLY A 295 -14.27 -15.36 16.51
CA GLY A 295 -14.17 -16.02 15.20
C GLY A 295 -15.26 -17.05 14.99
N LYS A 296 -15.78 -17.16 13.76
CA LYS A 296 -16.75 -18.17 13.34
C LYS A 296 -16.53 -18.50 11.86
N ASP A 297 -16.28 -19.76 11.54
CA ASP A 297 -16.25 -20.29 10.16
C ASP A 297 -15.39 -19.42 9.20
N GLY A 298 -14.17 -19.05 9.62
CA GLY A 298 -13.26 -18.22 8.83
C GLY A 298 -13.59 -16.71 8.82
N HIS A 299 -14.65 -16.29 9.51
CA HIS A 299 -15.08 -14.90 9.66
C HIS A 299 -14.77 -14.37 11.06
N VAL A 300 -14.55 -13.06 11.19
CA VAL A 300 -14.19 -12.44 12.46
C VAL A 300 -15.11 -11.25 12.80
N LEU A 301 -15.56 -11.23 14.04
CA LEU A 301 -16.16 -10.10 14.71
C LEU A 301 -15.08 -9.34 15.49
N LEU A 302 -14.97 -8.03 15.25
CA LEU A 302 -14.16 -7.10 16.05
C LEU A 302 -15.06 -6.07 16.72
N CYS A 303 -15.01 -6.02 18.04
CA CYS A 303 -15.76 -5.02 18.80
C CYS A 303 -14.78 -3.97 19.34
N LEU A 304 -14.92 -2.73 18.88
CA LEU A 304 -14.05 -1.62 19.20
C LEU A 304 -14.72 -0.66 20.19
N SER A 305 -13.91 0.15 20.85
CA SER A 305 -14.39 1.16 21.82
C SER A 305 -15.36 2.16 21.16
N GLY A 306 -16.37 2.64 21.89
CA GLY A 306 -17.21 3.77 21.48
C GLY A 306 -16.48 5.12 21.45
N ASN A 307 -15.38 5.28 22.18
CA ASN A 307 -14.59 6.51 22.17
C ASN A 307 -13.85 6.69 20.82
N PRO A 308 -14.02 7.82 20.09
CA PRO A 308 -13.56 7.96 18.72
C PRO A 308 -12.07 7.69 18.47
N PHE A 309 -11.17 8.27 19.27
CA PHE A 309 -9.76 8.00 19.09
C PHE A 309 -9.39 6.57 19.49
N ALA A 310 -10.04 6.00 20.50
CA ALA A 310 -9.81 4.60 20.85
C ALA A 310 -10.28 3.66 19.76
N SER A 311 -11.44 3.93 19.16
CA SER A 311 -11.98 3.18 18.03
C SER A 311 -11.02 3.23 16.83
N PHE A 312 -10.55 4.42 16.46
CA PHE A 312 -9.61 4.59 15.36
C PHE A 312 -8.27 3.89 15.63
N ALA A 313 -7.67 4.07 16.80
CA ALA A 313 -6.40 3.44 17.14
C ALA A 313 -6.50 1.91 17.13
N THR A 314 -7.55 1.34 17.72
CA THR A 314 -7.76 -0.12 17.70
C THR A 314 -8.13 -0.65 16.33
N PHE A 315 -8.81 0.14 15.49
CA PHE A 315 -9.01 -0.19 14.09
C PHE A 315 -7.66 -0.32 13.36
N GLU A 316 -6.75 0.64 13.50
CA GLU A 316 -5.42 0.58 12.87
C GLU A 316 -4.58 -0.62 13.37
N LEU A 317 -4.73 -0.98 14.64
CA LEU A 317 -3.97 -2.07 15.24
C LEU A 317 -4.55 -3.46 14.89
N LEU A 318 -5.87 -3.61 14.79
CA LEU A 318 -6.54 -4.91 14.72
C LEU A 318 -7.29 -5.13 13.39
N ALA A 319 -8.07 -4.15 12.93
CA ALA A 319 -8.89 -4.29 11.73
C ALA A 319 -8.08 -4.10 10.44
N ARG A 320 -7.13 -3.15 10.41
CA ARG A 320 -6.27 -2.94 9.24
C ARG A 320 -5.46 -4.19 8.86
N PRO A 321 -4.78 -4.91 9.79
CA PRO A 321 -4.14 -6.18 9.47
C PRO A 321 -5.11 -7.24 8.94
N ALA A 322 -6.32 -7.31 9.50
CA ALA A 322 -7.37 -8.22 9.03
C ALA A 322 -7.79 -7.90 7.58
N LEU A 323 -8.00 -6.61 7.28
CA LEU A 323 -8.33 -6.16 5.92
C LEU A 323 -7.18 -6.41 4.94
N ALA A 324 -5.92 -6.26 5.36
CA ALA A 324 -4.76 -6.56 4.51
C ALA A 324 -4.71 -8.05 4.17
N LYS A 325 -4.88 -8.94 5.18
CA LYS A 325 -4.98 -10.39 4.94
C LYS A 325 -6.09 -10.73 3.96
N LEU A 326 -7.29 -10.16 4.15
CA LEU A 326 -8.44 -10.38 3.26
C LEU A 326 -8.24 -9.84 1.83
N GLN A 327 -7.22 -9.03 1.59
CA GLN A 327 -6.79 -8.56 0.27
C GLN A 327 -5.59 -9.35 -0.29
N GLY A 328 -5.08 -10.35 0.44
CA GLY A 328 -3.85 -11.06 0.07
C GLY A 328 -2.58 -10.22 0.22
N ALA A 329 -2.65 -9.09 0.92
CA ALA A 329 -1.51 -8.20 1.18
C ALA A 329 -0.82 -8.52 2.51
N ASP A 330 0.41 -8.02 2.68
CA ASP A 330 1.12 -8.09 3.95
C ASP A 330 0.33 -7.35 5.05
N PRO A 331 -0.05 -8.02 6.15
CA PRO A 331 -0.76 -7.41 7.26
C PRO A 331 0.12 -6.51 8.14
N ALA A 332 1.44 -6.53 7.99
CA ALA A 332 2.35 -5.76 8.82
C ALA A 332 2.13 -4.24 8.66
N PRO A 333 2.08 -3.47 9.75
CA PRO A 333 2.03 -2.02 9.67
C PRO A 333 3.39 -1.46 9.23
N VAL A 334 3.38 -0.37 8.46
CA VAL A 334 4.61 0.36 8.15
C VAL A 334 5.05 1.11 9.41
N ARG A 335 6.26 0.80 9.88
CA ARG A 335 6.87 1.40 11.08
C ARG A 335 8.12 2.17 10.69
N VAL A 336 8.29 3.35 11.28
CA VAL A 336 9.51 4.16 11.13
C VAL A 336 9.93 4.73 12.47
N ARG A 337 11.22 5.08 12.62
CA ARG A 337 11.73 5.80 13.78
C ARG A 337 11.85 7.28 13.45
N ALA A 338 11.52 8.13 14.42
CA ALA A 338 11.60 9.57 14.24
C ALA A 338 11.75 10.27 15.60
N ALA A 339 12.32 11.49 15.59
CA ALA A 339 12.48 12.29 16.79
C ALA A 339 11.19 13.05 17.14
N LEU A 340 10.88 13.13 18.45
CA LEU A 340 9.77 13.94 18.96
C LEU A 340 10.11 15.43 18.92
N ALA A 341 9.23 16.26 18.35
CA ALA A 341 9.32 17.72 18.44
C ALA A 341 8.93 18.26 19.82
N ASN A 342 8.01 17.58 20.50
CA ASN A 342 7.46 17.97 21.80
C ASN A 342 7.24 16.74 22.67
N GLY A 343 7.41 16.91 23.97
CA GLY A 343 7.36 15.80 24.93
C GLY A 343 5.94 15.25 25.18
N PHE A 344 5.90 14.03 25.71
CA PHE A 344 4.72 13.40 26.30
C PHE A 344 4.96 13.19 27.80
N GLY A 345 4.51 14.13 28.61
CA GLY A 345 4.89 14.27 30.03
C GLY A 345 4.30 13.22 30.99
N LYS A 346 3.67 12.15 30.48
CA LYS A 346 3.07 11.10 31.32
C LYS A 346 3.83 9.79 31.20
N PRO A 347 4.31 9.18 32.30
CA PRO A 347 4.80 7.81 32.28
C PRO A 347 3.73 6.85 31.77
N SER A 348 4.13 5.82 31.05
CA SER A 348 3.20 4.87 30.46
C SER A 348 3.40 3.46 31.07
N PRO A 349 2.67 3.10 32.14
CA PRO A 349 2.77 1.77 32.73
C PRO A 349 2.26 0.67 31.78
N LEU A 350 1.32 1.02 30.90
CA LEU A 350 0.83 0.16 29.80
C LEU A 350 1.34 0.70 28.46
N ARG A 351 1.47 -0.17 27.46
CA ARG A 351 1.76 0.27 26.09
C ARG A 351 0.72 1.28 25.62
N ARG A 352 1.18 2.33 24.96
CA ARG A 352 0.31 3.43 24.57
C ARG A 352 0.54 3.84 23.12
N PHE A 353 -0.56 4.03 22.40
CA PHE A 353 -0.54 4.59 21.05
C PHE A 353 -1.03 6.04 21.10
N VAL A 354 -0.19 6.96 20.64
CA VAL A 354 -0.47 8.39 20.72
C VAL A 354 -0.56 8.95 19.30
N ARG A 355 -1.68 9.59 18.99
CA ARG A 355 -1.86 10.26 17.70
C ARG A 355 -0.82 11.36 17.51
N ALA A 356 -0.28 11.47 16.30
CA ALA A 356 0.78 12.42 15.98
C ALA A 356 0.81 12.77 14.48
N THR A 357 1.57 13.79 14.15
CA THR A 357 1.90 14.15 12.77
C THR A 357 3.39 13.94 12.55
N LEU A 358 3.74 13.12 11.58
CA LEU A 358 5.12 12.94 11.10
C LEU A 358 5.31 13.81 9.86
N MET A 359 6.29 14.71 9.90
CA MET A 359 6.67 15.56 8.78
C MET A 359 8.18 15.83 8.81
N GLY A 360 8.87 15.65 7.67
CA GLY A 360 10.32 15.86 7.58
C GLY A 360 11.16 15.04 8.56
N GLY A 361 10.71 13.83 8.93
CA GLY A 361 11.42 12.97 9.90
C GLY A 361 11.20 13.35 11.36
N VAL A 362 10.32 14.32 11.64
CA VAL A 362 10.02 14.79 13.01
C VAL A 362 8.55 14.53 13.34
N VAL A 363 8.32 14.02 14.54
CA VAL A 363 6.98 13.69 15.07
C VAL A 363 6.51 14.79 15.99
N THR A 364 5.35 15.35 15.71
CA THR A 364 4.69 16.36 16.56
C THR A 364 3.40 15.80 17.15
N LEU A 365 3.29 15.84 18.48
CA LEU A 365 2.05 15.49 19.16
C LEU A 365 1.09 16.71 19.14
N PRO A 366 -0.21 16.51 18.91
CA PRO A 366 -1.17 17.62 18.92
C PRO A 366 -1.21 18.29 20.31
N LYS A 367 -1.43 19.60 20.30
CA LYS A 367 -1.63 20.37 21.54
C LYS A 367 -2.94 19.97 22.23
N GLY A 368 -2.95 19.87 23.53
CA GLY A 368 -4.13 19.52 24.34
C GLY A 368 -4.11 18.09 24.89
N GLY A 369 -5.22 17.65 25.47
CA GLY A 369 -5.30 16.34 26.14
C GLY A 369 -5.34 15.15 25.16
N HIS A 370 -4.56 14.12 25.47
CA HIS A 370 -4.57 12.84 24.74
C HIS A 370 -5.64 11.89 25.31
N PHE A 371 -6.90 12.35 25.41
CA PHE A 371 -8.01 11.52 25.89
C PHE A 371 -8.65 10.70 24.73
N SER A 372 -9.20 9.55 25.09
CA SER A 372 -9.71 8.57 24.12
C SER A 372 -10.92 9.03 23.31
N GLY A 373 -11.72 9.94 23.83
CA GLY A 373 -12.91 10.52 23.17
C GLY A 373 -12.61 11.69 22.24
N GLY A 374 -11.37 12.19 22.20
CA GLY A 374 -11.04 13.40 21.44
C GLY A 374 -10.84 13.16 19.95
N ILE A 375 -11.88 13.33 19.13
CA ILE A 375 -11.78 13.23 17.67
C ILE A 375 -11.10 14.46 17.03
N GLY A 376 -11.33 15.67 17.57
CA GLY A 376 -10.77 16.90 17.00
C GLY A 376 -9.25 16.92 16.94
N ALA A 377 -8.58 16.36 17.95
CA ALA A 377 -7.13 16.25 17.97
C ALA A 377 -6.58 15.11 17.10
N LEU A 378 -7.42 14.31 16.45
CA LEU A 378 -7.03 13.31 15.46
C LEU A 378 -6.93 13.93 14.06
N ALA A 379 -7.65 15.03 13.82
CA ALA A 379 -7.61 15.71 12.53
C ALA A 379 -6.18 16.19 12.21
N GLY A 380 -5.71 15.87 11.01
CA GLY A 380 -4.35 16.17 10.56
C GLY A 380 -3.25 15.22 11.07
N CYS A 381 -3.56 14.25 11.94
CA CYS A 381 -2.62 13.21 12.33
C CYS A 381 -2.45 12.19 11.19
N ASN A 382 -1.22 11.73 10.96
CA ASN A 382 -0.87 10.75 9.94
C ASN A 382 -0.07 9.56 10.49
N CYS A 383 0.12 9.50 11.81
CA CYS A 383 0.81 8.40 12.46
C CYS A 383 0.33 8.20 13.91
N LEU A 384 0.64 7.02 14.46
CA LEU A 384 0.52 6.70 15.87
C LEU A 384 1.91 6.46 16.44
N VAL A 385 2.30 7.21 17.49
CA VAL A 385 3.51 6.93 18.26
C VAL A 385 3.25 5.71 19.13
N ASP A 386 4.12 4.71 19.03
CA ASP A 386 4.09 3.50 19.84
C ASP A 386 4.98 3.68 21.06
N VAL A 387 4.38 3.88 22.21
CA VAL A 387 5.08 4.09 23.49
C VAL A 387 5.06 2.76 24.26
N PRO A 388 6.20 2.08 24.43
CA PRO A 388 6.26 0.80 25.13
C PRO A 388 5.75 0.87 26.57
N ALA A 389 5.26 -0.25 27.08
CA ALA A 389 4.90 -0.37 28.50
C ALA A 389 6.13 -0.13 29.39
N GLY A 390 5.92 0.53 30.53
CA GLY A 390 7.00 0.90 31.45
C GLY A 390 7.83 2.12 31.03
N SER A 391 7.48 2.77 29.91
CA SER A 391 8.19 3.98 29.48
C SER A 391 8.04 5.11 30.48
N ARG A 392 9.17 5.85 30.72
CA ARG A 392 9.16 7.15 31.37
C ARG A 392 8.39 8.18 30.54
N ALA A 393 8.21 9.37 31.08
CA ALA A 393 7.80 10.53 30.27
C ALA A 393 8.78 10.73 29.10
N LEU A 394 8.26 11.02 27.92
CA LEU A 394 9.05 11.30 26.71
C LEU A 394 9.32 12.79 26.61
N ASN A 395 10.52 13.15 26.21
CA ASN A 395 10.97 14.54 26.04
C ASN A 395 11.06 14.89 24.54
N ALA A 396 11.11 16.18 24.24
CA ALA A 396 11.51 16.62 22.91
C ALA A 396 12.93 16.11 22.61
N GLY A 397 13.14 15.60 21.40
CA GLY A 397 14.38 14.98 20.95
C GLY A 397 14.46 13.46 21.18
N ASP A 398 13.59 12.87 22.02
CA ASP A 398 13.55 11.41 22.18
C ASP A 398 13.17 10.74 20.86
N GLU A 399 13.88 9.67 20.49
CA GLU A 399 13.54 8.84 19.34
C GLU A 399 12.39 7.90 19.71
N VAL A 400 11.38 7.86 18.86
CA VAL A 400 10.19 7.01 19.04
C VAL A 400 9.89 6.21 17.78
N GLU A 401 9.25 5.06 17.96
CA GLU A 401 8.68 4.28 16.88
C GLU A 401 7.27 4.78 16.57
N VAL A 402 6.95 4.93 15.28
CA VAL A 402 5.63 5.35 14.81
C VAL A 402 5.07 4.40 13.78
N ILE A 403 3.76 4.18 13.83
CA ILE A 403 2.97 3.45 12.83
C ILE A 403 2.38 4.49 11.88
N LEU A 404 2.65 4.35 10.57
CA LEU A 404 2.06 5.21 9.54
C LEU A 404 0.59 4.85 9.30
N LEU A 405 -0.26 5.88 9.09
CA LEU A 405 -1.70 5.76 8.87
C LEU A 405 -2.09 5.80 7.39
#